data_c3399fec4e7e22ac1eaa14f6e91022fb
#
_entry.id   c3399fec4e7e22ac1eaa14f6e91022fb
#
_cell.length_a   1.000
_cell.length_b   1.000
_cell.length_c   1.000
_cell.angle_alpha   90.00
_cell.angle_beta   90.00
_cell.angle_gamma   90.00
#
_symmetry.space_group_name_H-M   'P 1'
#
loop_
_entity.id
_entity.type
_entity.pdbx_description
1 polymer ?
#
loop_
_entity_poly.entity_id
_entity_poly.type
_entity_poly.pdbx_seq_one_letter_code
_entity_poly.pdbx_strand_id
1 'polypeptide(L)'
;EYADTDRTYDFSDVFTENNQAEINFTSSFDGGFNFSAGYYMYDDRTDNEYRVQTTGTQLIGSFAQHPYNQVLQGLLGVDFSSKGGAVFYQTVLQGLLPQLPNLLALQGGAITDPVQAATILGTYQATVAALMAMPDVVVPVDLRGTLSDQHVRTKSQALYGEMYFDLDENTMLTVGARYDDFIVNSNNFNDLLGNAYVALGGFNYDKHSDVPGIKDARLVTDDSLSYKLALQRYLKDDVMIYGSYTTAVKAGGVNAGSSSSTYDQEETGVLDFGIKSILMDGAMLLNMNIFRNDNKGMLVAAIVDDASINYNLDAEITGFEGSMNVFLSENTSVLFNWLAITNEVTSDTALINYLNPIPALKVADLGPIGDGTGLLTGAAFADGTTLFKSGGYNCLSAPFAPLAGLPCPVAQGIPVSVEGNSLPGTSDLSYSLSLTQVFPGSRGETSARLSYRYRGESNSSIFEDARMEIPATKYWDLLVRFTPGNGDWYVGMYAKNLADERQLQGLRTASNLQGGQLYGSFSDGRTWGLQFGFDY
;
A
#
# COMPACT_ATOMS: atom_id res chain seq x y z
N GLU A 1 -22.87 -12.64 3.70
CA GLU A 1 -23.76 -12.32 4.83
C GLU A 1 -23.36 -10.96 5.36
N TYR A 2 -24.25 -9.98 5.27
CA TYR A 2 -24.07 -8.70 5.93
C TYR A 2 -24.32 -8.92 7.42
N ALA A 3 -23.32 -8.65 8.23
CA ALA A 3 -23.55 -8.60 9.67
C ALA A 3 -24.33 -7.32 9.98
N ASP A 4 -25.45 -7.47 10.66
CA ASP A 4 -26.36 -6.38 11.06
C ASP A 4 -25.77 -5.44 12.14
N THR A 5 -24.45 -5.48 12.37
CA THR A 5 -23.79 -4.68 13.39
C THR A 5 -22.68 -3.88 12.77
N ASP A 6 -22.78 -2.57 12.86
CA ASP A 6 -21.69 -1.64 12.60
C ASP A 6 -20.49 -2.01 13.48
N ARG A 7 -19.36 -2.33 12.86
CA ARG A 7 -18.22 -2.91 13.56
C ARG A 7 -17.15 -1.88 13.87
N THR A 8 -16.81 -1.09 12.88
CA THR A 8 -15.77 -0.07 12.97
C THR A 8 -16.14 1.10 12.07
N TYR A 9 -15.93 2.30 12.57
CA TYR A 9 -16.06 3.55 11.82
C TYR A 9 -14.73 4.27 11.84
N ASP A 10 -14.25 4.64 10.66
CA ASP A 10 -13.11 5.50 10.49
C ASP A 10 -13.61 6.91 10.15
N PHE A 11 -13.16 7.88 10.91
CA PHE A 11 -13.42 9.29 10.64
C PHE A 11 -12.09 9.97 10.36
N SER A 12 -12.04 10.70 9.27
CA SER A 12 -10.91 11.55 8.93
C SER A 12 -11.46 12.94 8.62
N ASP A 13 -11.01 13.92 9.39
CA ASP A 13 -11.26 15.34 9.12
C ASP A 13 -9.92 15.92 8.63
N VAL A 14 -9.87 16.22 7.33
CA VAL A 14 -8.64 16.66 6.68
C VAL A 14 -8.81 18.08 6.18
N PHE A 15 -7.96 18.96 6.66
CA PHE A 15 -7.79 20.30 6.12
C PHE A 15 -6.45 20.38 5.37
N THR A 16 -6.48 20.77 4.10
CA THR A 16 -5.29 20.97 3.30
C THR A 16 -5.25 22.38 2.73
N GLU A 17 -4.13 23.04 2.92
CA GLU A 17 -3.81 24.33 2.31
C GLU A 17 -2.56 24.17 1.45
N ASN A 18 -2.68 24.46 0.16
CA ASN A 18 -1.62 24.32 -0.80
C ASN A 18 -1.35 25.64 -1.51
N ASN A 19 -0.11 26.08 -1.49
CA ASN A 19 0.37 27.26 -2.21
C ASN A 19 1.51 26.85 -3.14
N GLN A 20 1.37 27.15 -4.43
CA GLN A 20 2.42 26.88 -5.41
C GLN A 20 2.62 28.06 -6.34
N ALA A 21 3.85 28.25 -6.77
CA ALA A 21 4.23 29.26 -7.75
C ALA A 21 5.34 28.73 -8.64
N GLU A 22 5.27 29.09 -9.92
CA GLU A 22 6.26 28.72 -10.91
C GLU A 22 6.54 29.90 -11.85
N ILE A 23 7.80 30.10 -12.16
CA ILE A 23 8.25 31.01 -13.21
C ILE A 23 9.04 30.19 -14.22
N ASN A 24 8.63 30.22 -15.48
CA ASN A 24 9.25 29.48 -16.56
C ASN A 24 9.62 30.42 -17.71
N PHE A 25 10.81 30.23 -18.26
CA PHE A 25 11.32 30.88 -19.47
C PHE A 25 11.59 29.84 -20.54
N THR A 26 11.03 30.05 -21.72
CA THR A 26 11.30 29.21 -22.89
C THR A 26 11.84 30.08 -24.00
N SER A 27 13.00 29.71 -24.54
CA SER A 27 13.56 30.41 -25.72
C SER A 27 12.86 29.95 -27.02
N SER A 28 12.89 30.81 -28.02
CA SER A 28 12.45 30.50 -29.40
C SER A 28 13.43 31.12 -30.36
N PHE A 29 14.64 30.56 -30.42
CA PHE A 29 15.69 31.02 -31.34
C PHE A 29 15.56 30.32 -32.70
N ASP A 30 15.90 31.02 -33.76
CA ASP A 30 15.88 30.45 -35.13
C ASP A 30 17.04 29.47 -35.40
N GLY A 31 17.98 29.31 -34.44
CA GLY A 31 19.14 28.41 -34.57
C GLY A 31 18.89 27.02 -33.97
N GLY A 32 19.87 26.14 -34.13
CA GLY A 32 19.82 24.76 -33.64
C GLY A 32 19.96 24.61 -32.11
N PHE A 33 19.69 25.67 -31.32
CA PHE A 33 19.73 25.64 -29.86
C PHE A 33 18.51 26.37 -29.28
N ASN A 34 17.83 25.70 -28.35
CA ASN A 34 16.79 26.31 -27.55
C ASN A 34 16.90 25.81 -26.10
N PHE A 35 16.23 26.45 -25.16
CA PHE A 35 16.19 26.04 -23.76
C PHE A 35 14.87 26.41 -23.09
N SER A 36 14.54 25.69 -22.04
CA SER A 36 13.56 26.05 -21.04
C SER A 36 14.22 26.05 -19.67
N ALA A 37 13.92 27.02 -18.83
CA ALA A 37 14.43 27.09 -17.47
C ALA A 37 13.39 27.70 -16.55
N GLY A 38 13.32 27.24 -15.32
CA GLY A 38 12.33 27.73 -14.38
C GLY A 38 12.69 27.54 -12.93
N TYR A 39 11.94 28.22 -12.09
CA TYR A 39 11.97 28.11 -10.65
C TYR A 39 10.57 27.78 -10.13
N TYR A 40 10.49 26.79 -9.25
CA TYR A 40 9.25 26.29 -8.66
C TYR A 40 9.30 26.39 -7.14
N MET A 41 8.19 26.74 -6.52
CA MET A 41 7.96 26.74 -5.07
C MET A 41 6.67 26.02 -4.75
N TYR A 42 6.68 25.28 -3.64
CA TYR A 42 5.55 24.56 -3.10
C TYR A 42 5.55 24.65 -1.58
N ASP A 43 4.40 24.96 -0.98
CA ASP A 43 4.18 24.97 0.47
C ASP A 43 2.81 24.37 0.74
N ASP A 44 2.78 23.16 1.26
CA ASP A 44 1.60 22.40 1.59
C ASP A 44 1.51 22.19 3.10
N ARG A 45 0.33 22.42 3.62
CA ARG A 45 -0.02 22.12 5.00
C ARG A 45 -1.22 21.20 5.00
N THR A 46 -1.07 20.04 5.62
CA THR A 46 -2.17 19.10 5.86
C THR A 46 -2.32 18.87 7.35
N ASP A 47 -3.50 19.18 7.86
CA ASP A 47 -3.95 18.86 9.21
C ASP A 47 -4.99 17.73 9.08
N ASN A 48 -4.74 16.59 9.74
CA ASN A 48 -5.63 15.43 9.71
C ASN A 48 -5.93 14.96 11.12
N GLU A 49 -7.19 15.05 11.50
CA GLU A 49 -7.71 14.43 12.70
C GLU A 49 -8.35 13.10 12.33
N TYR A 50 -7.71 12.00 12.71
CA TYR A 50 -8.16 10.65 12.40
C TYR A 50 -8.63 9.93 13.65
N ARG A 51 -9.86 9.39 13.59
CA ARG A 51 -10.50 8.67 14.69
C ARG A 51 -11.00 7.33 14.21
N VAL A 52 -10.71 6.27 14.97
CA VAL A 52 -11.31 4.96 14.78
C VAL A 52 -12.27 4.68 15.92
N GLN A 53 -13.51 4.37 15.60
CA GLN A 53 -14.51 3.89 16.55
C GLN A 53 -14.78 2.40 16.29
N THR A 54 -14.70 1.58 17.32
CA THR A 54 -14.97 0.14 17.20
C THR A 54 -16.05 -0.28 18.18
N THR A 55 -16.87 -1.25 17.81
CA THR A 55 -17.83 -1.85 18.72
C THR A 55 -17.15 -2.84 19.65
N GLY A 56 -17.76 -3.10 20.82
CA GLY A 56 -17.20 -4.06 21.76
C GLY A 56 -17.03 -5.47 21.21
N THR A 57 -17.91 -5.91 20.32
CA THR A 57 -17.82 -7.20 19.64
C THR A 57 -16.61 -7.28 18.71
N GLN A 58 -16.28 -6.19 18.04
CA GLN A 58 -15.11 -6.11 17.18
C GLN A 58 -13.82 -6.19 18.02
N LEU A 59 -13.78 -5.45 19.12
CA LEU A 59 -12.64 -5.47 20.03
C LEU A 59 -12.38 -6.88 20.58
N ILE A 60 -13.43 -7.59 21.00
CA ILE A 60 -13.32 -9.00 21.44
C ILE A 60 -12.80 -9.88 20.31
N GLY A 61 -13.30 -9.71 19.08
CA GLY A 61 -12.82 -10.44 17.90
C GLY A 61 -11.34 -10.18 17.61
N SER A 62 -10.89 -8.92 17.74
CA SER A 62 -9.48 -8.55 17.57
C SER A 62 -8.59 -9.21 18.61
N PHE A 63 -9.01 -9.25 19.87
CA PHE A 63 -8.27 -9.96 20.91
C PHE A 63 -8.21 -11.48 20.67
N ALA A 64 -9.29 -12.08 20.18
CA ALA A 64 -9.32 -13.50 19.86
C ALA A 64 -8.26 -13.87 18.81
N GLN A 65 -8.04 -12.98 17.85
CA GLN A 65 -7.09 -13.17 16.74
C GLN A 65 -5.69 -12.65 17.07
N HIS A 66 -5.52 -11.94 18.18
CA HIS A 66 -4.22 -11.40 18.55
C HIS A 66 -3.16 -12.51 18.69
N PRO A 67 -1.94 -12.33 18.16
CA PRO A 67 -0.88 -13.33 18.21
C PRO A 67 -0.62 -13.89 19.60
N TYR A 68 -0.68 -13.07 20.62
CA TYR A 68 -0.55 -13.52 22.01
C TYR A 68 -1.62 -14.51 22.45
N ASN A 69 -2.87 -14.24 22.10
CA ASN A 69 -3.95 -15.16 22.46
C ASN A 69 -3.75 -16.49 21.75
N GLN A 70 -3.33 -16.47 20.48
CA GLN A 70 -3.02 -17.69 19.72
C GLN A 70 -1.85 -18.47 20.33
N VAL A 71 -0.78 -17.78 20.74
CA VAL A 71 0.36 -18.41 21.41
C VAL A 71 -0.05 -18.98 22.76
N LEU A 72 -0.76 -18.23 23.58
CA LEU A 72 -1.25 -18.69 24.88
C LEU A 72 -2.23 -19.85 24.71
N GLN A 73 -3.14 -19.79 23.76
CA GLN A 73 -4.07 -20.85 23.45
C GLN A 73 -3.34 -22.13 22.99
N GLY A 74 -2.34 -22.00 22.12
CA GLY A 74 -1.52 -23.09 21.62
C GLY A 74 -0.65 -23.73 22.73
N LEU A 75 -0.06 -22.92 23.61
CA LEU A 75 0.82 -23.39 24.68
C LEU A 75 0.07 -23.89 25.91
N LEU A 76 -1.04 -23.27 26.25
CA LEU A 76 -1.73 -23.47 27.52
C LEU A 76 -3.09 -24.16 27.36
N GLY A 77 -3.58 -24.30 26.13
CA GLY A 77 -4.90 -24.87 25.84
C GLY A 77 -6.06 -24.01 26.35
N VAL A 78 -5.83 -22.72 26.64
CA VAL A 78 -6.83 -21.82 27.24
C VAL A 78 -7.12 -20.68 26.26
N ASP A 79 -8.39 -20.51 25.93
CA ASP A 79 -8.88 -19.39 25.14
C ASP A 79 -9.33 -18.26 26.07
N PHE A 80 -8.60 -17.15 26.04
CA PHE A 80 -8.91 -15.96 26.82
C PHE A 80 -9.80 -14.95 26.07
N SER A 81 -10.12 -15.18 24.81
CA SER A 81 -10.95 -14.27 24.01
C SER A 81 -12.38 -14.12 24.57
N SER A 82 -12.90 -15.15 25.21
CA SER A 82 -14.24 -15.13 25.82
C SER A 82 -14.39 -14.15 26.99
N LYS A 83 -13.28 -13.73 27.59
CA LYS A 83 -13.25 -12.79 28.71
C LYS A 83 -13.00 -11.34 28.27
N GLY A 84 -13.12 -11.08 27.00
CA GLY A 84 -12.78 -9.89 26.24
C GLY A 84 -12.74 -8.55 26.96
N GLY A 85 -11.69 -7.82 26.65
CA GLY A 85 -11.43 -6.44 27.02
C GLY A 85 -9.94 -6.17 27.21
N ALA A 86 -9.49 -4.98 26.86
CA ALA A 86 -8.08 -4.58 26.99
C ALA A 86 -7.55 -4.74 28.41
N VAL A 87 -8.40 -4.50 29.42
CA VAL A 87 -8.04 -4.65 30.85
C VAL A 87 -7.81 -6.11 31.20
N PHE A 88 -8.69 -7.00 30.77
CA PHE A 88 -8.53 -8.44 31.00
C PHE A 88 -7.28 -8.95 30.31
N TYR A 89 -7.06 -8.55 29.06
CA TYR A 89 -5.90 -8.96 28.30
C TYR A 89 -4.59 -8.49 28.94
N GLN A 90 -4.51 -7.24 29.38
CA GLN A 90 -3.36 -6.75 30.16
C GLN A 90 -3.15 -7.52 31.47
N THR A 91 -4.23 -7.84 32.17
CA THR A 91 -4.17 -8.61 33.40
C THR A 91 -3.68 -10.04 33.14
N VAL A 92 -4.11 -10.65 32.04
CA VAL A 92 -3.62 -11.96 31.59
C VAL A 92 -2.13 -11.90 31.27
N LEU A 93 -1.69 -10.90 30.52
CA LEU A 93 -0.27 -10.71 30.19
C LEU A 93 0.56 -10.51 31.46
N GLN A 94 0.11 -9.69 32.40
CA GLN A 94 0.80 -9.43 33.65
C GLN A 94 0.83 -10.68 34.58
N GLY A 95 -0.23 -11.49 34.55
CA GLY A 95 -0.34 -12.67 35.42
C GLY A 95 0.34 -13.92 34.88
N LEU A 96 0.22 -14.18 33.58
CA LEU A 96 0.68 -15.45 32.96
C LEU A 96 2.06 -15.34 32.33
N LEU A 97 2.39 -14.26 31.67
CA LEU A 97 3.68 -14.15 30.97
C LEU A 97 4.90 -14.30 31.88
N PRO A 98 4.91 -13.78 33.13
CA PRO A 98 6.04 -14.01 34.04
C PRO A 98 6.24 -15.48 34.43
N GLN A 99 5.19 -16.28 34.29
CA GLN A 99 5.24 -17.71 34.65
C GLN A 99 5.55 -18.62 33.45
N LEU A 100 5.37 -18.12 32.27
CA LEU A 100 5.55 -18.86 31.03
C LEU A 100 6.97 -19.47 30.89
N PRO A 101 8.08 -18.78 31.25
CA PRO A 101 9.42 -19.37 31.20
C PRO A 101 9.54 -20.64 32.05
N ASN A 102 8.96 -20.61 33.25
CA ASN A 102 9.01 -21.73 34.16
C ASN A 102 8.19 -22.93 33.66
N LEU A 103 7.02 -22.65 33.07
CA LEU A 103 6.16 -23.68 32.47
C LEU A 103 6.83 -24.33 31.27
N LEU A 104 7.45 -23.52 30.42
CA LEU A 104 8.17 -24.02 29.26
C LEU A 104 9.39 -24.86 29.66
N ALA A 105 10.14 -24.40 30.66
CA ALA A 105 11.26 -25.17 31.23
C ALA A 105 10.80 -26.51 31.86
N LEU A 106 9.61 -26.52 32.46
CA LEU A 106 9.01 -27.73 32.98
C LEU A 106 8.62 -28.70 31.86
N GLN A 107 7.96 -28.22 30.81
CA GLN A 107 7.58 -29.03 29.63
C GLN A 107 8.80 -29.54 28.87
N GLY A 108 9.87 -28.75 28.77
CA GLY A 108 11.11 -29.13 28.12
C GLY A 108 12.02 -30.04 28.94
N GLY A 109 11.63 -30.42 30.15
CA GLY A 109 12.39 -31.30 31.03
C GLY A 109 13.63 -30.64 31.65
N ALA A 110 13.76 -29.32 31.57
CA ALA A 110 14.85 -28.58 32.23
C ALA A 110 14.67 -28.52 33.76
N ILE A 111 13.45 -28.72 34.26
CA ILE A 111 13.12 -28.79 35.67
C ILE A 111 12.76 -30.23 36.01
N THR A 112 13.67 -30.91 36.66
CA THR A 112 13.54 -32.34 37.06
C THR A 112 13.18 -32.53 38.53
N ASP A 113 13.29 -31.47 39.34
CA ASP A 113 12.91 -31.55 40.76
C ASP A 113 11.37 -31.60 40.90
N PRO A 114 10.83 -32.70 41.49
CA PRO A 114 9.38 -32.86 41.60
C PRO A 114 8.71 -31.79 42.46
N VAL A 115 9.39 -31.25 43.46
CA VAL A 115 8.84 -30.23 44.37
C VAL A 115 8.75 -28.88 43.62
N GLN A 116 9.80 -28.53 42.89
CA GLN A 116 9.83 -27.34 42.08
C GLN A 116 8.79 -27.42 40.95
N ALA A 117 8.69 -28.56 40.27
CA ALA A 117 7.70 -28.83 39.25
C ALA A 117 6.26 -28.65 39.77
N ALA A 118 5.96 -29.23 40.91
CA ALA A 118 4.63 -29.12 41.57
C ALA A 118 4.33 -27.67 41.97
N THR A 119 5.31 -26.91 42.42
CA THR A 119 5.16 -25.51 42.81
C THR A 119 4.84 -24.64 41.58
N ILE A 120 5.57 -24.81 40.49
CA ILE A 120 5.34 -24.09 39.24
C ILE A 120 3.95 -24.37 38.67
N LEU A 121 3.58 -25.65 38.61
CA LEU A 121 2.28 -26.08 38.12
C LEU A 121 1.14 -25.56 38.99
N GLY A 122 1.30 -25.61 40.31
CA GLY A 122 0.32 -25.10 41.28
C GLY A 122 0.14 -23.58 41.16
N THR A 123 1.23 -22.84 41.05
CA THR A 123 1.18 -21.38 40.83
C THR A 123 0.49 -21.02 39.52
N TYR A 124 0.83 -21.74 38.47
CA TYR A 124 0.18 -21.55 37.17
C TYR A 124 -1.33 -21.82 37.24
N GLN A 125 -1.72 -22.97 37.78
CA GLN A 125 -3.14 -23.35 37.91
C GLN A 125 -3.92 -22.35 38.76
N ALA A 126 -3.33 -21.85 39.85
CA ALA A 126 -3.95 -20.83 40.70
C ALA A 126 -4.12 -19.48 39.92
N THR A 127 -3.13 -19.12 39.16
CA THR A 127 -3.21 -17.90 38.33
C THR A 127 -4.27 -18.02 37.24
N VAL A 128 -4.32 -19.12 36.51
CA VAL A 128 -5.36 -19.39 35.50
C VAL A 128 -6.75 -19.38 36.14
N ALA A 129 -6.91 -20.05 37.28
CA ALA A 129 -8.18 -20.08 38.01
C ALA A 129 -8.63 -18.67 38.46
N ALA A 130 -7.71 -17.84 38.94
CA ALA A 130 -8.01 -16.46 39.32
C ALA A 130 -8.43 -15.62 38.13
N LEU A 131 -7.73 -15.75 36.98
CA LEU A 131 -8.07 -15.04 35.75
C LEU A 131 -9.44 -15.47 35.17
N MET A 132 -9.73 -16.78 35.21
CA MET A 132 -11.01 -17.31 34.74
C MET A 132 -12.18 -16.97 35.68
N ALA A 133 -11.91 -16.70 36.96
CA ALA A 133 -12.91 -16.25 37.91
C ALA A 133 -13.20 -14.75 37.84
N MET A 134 -12.44 -13.97 37.08
CA MET A 134 -12.74 -12.56 36.86
C MET A 134 -14.09 -12.39 36.17
N PRO A 135 -14.88 -11.39 36.53
CA PRO A 135 -16.13 -11.10 35.85
C PRO A 135 -15.86 -10.76 34.37
N ASP A 136 -16.82 -11.12 33.53
CA ASP A 136 -16.76 -10.70 32.13
C ASP A 136 -16.73 -9.18 32.06
N VAL A 137 -15.82 -8.63 31.27
CA VAL A 137 -15.74 -7.19 31.05
C VAL A 137 -16.85 -6.83 30.08
N VAL A 138 -17.82 -6.05 30.55
CA VAL A 138 -18.84 -5.45 29.68
C VAL A 138 -18.15 -4.35 28.90
N VAL A 139 -17.86 -4.62 27.62
CA VAL A 139 -17.29 -3.62 26.72
C VAL A 139 -18.44 -2.75 26.23
N PRO A 140 -18.40 -1.40 26.43
CA PRO A 140 -19.45 -0.52 25.94
C PRO A 140 -19.64 -0.66 24.43
N VAL A 141 -20.91 -0.57 23.97
CA VAL A 141 -21.25 -0.68 22.54
C VAL A 141 -20.60 0.45 21.74
N ASP A 142 -20.43 1.63 22.37
CA ASP A 142 -19.86 2.84 21.77
C ASP A 142 -18.38 3.01 22.08
N LEU A 143 -17.60 1.94 22.02
CA LEU A 143 -16.18 2.04 22.28
C LEU A 143 -15.53 2.88 21.17
N ARG A 144 -14.99 4.03 21.55
CA ARG A 144 -14.17 4.83 20.66
C ARG A 144 -12.75 4.27 20.65
N GLY A 145 -12.20 4.13 19.45
CA GLY A 145 -10.87 3.59 19.26
C GLY A 145 -9.77 4.64 19.39
N THR A 146 -8.79 4.59 18.52
CA THR A 146 -7.64 5.47 18.51
C THR A 146 -7.98 6.86 17.98
N LEU A 147 -7.27 7.87 18.49
CA LEU A 147 -7.23 9.22 17.96
C LEU A 147 -5.83 9.52 17.50
N SER A 148 -5.69 9.99 16.28
CA SER A 148 -4.45 10.51 15.73
C SER A 148 -4.69 11.91 15.20
N ASP A 149 -3.91 12.86 15.69
CA ASP A 149 -3.90 14.25 15.22
C ASP A 149 -2.56 14.52 14.56
N GLN A 150 -2.60 14.79 13.26
CA GLN A 150 -1.42 14.86 12.41
C GLN A 150 -1.36 16.22 11.73
N HIS A 151 -0.25 16.93 11.95
CA HIS A 151 0.05 18.18 11.28
C HIS A 151 1.31 18.01 10.46
N VAL A 152 1.17 17.98 9.14
CA VAL A 152 2.29 17.84 8.23
C VAL A 152 2.41 19.09 7.38
N ARG A 153 3.61 19.64 7.28
CA ARG A 153 3.92 20.72 6.37
C ARG A 153 5.09 20.34 5.49
N THR A 154 4.86 20.35 4.20
CA THR A 154 5.87 20.06 3.17
C THR A 154 6.21 21.34 2.42
N LYS A 155 7.47 21.67 2.36
CA LYS A 155 7.99 22.75 1.50
C LYS A 155 8.96 22.19 0.50
N SER A 156 8.87 22.68 -0.74
CA SER A 156 9.83 22.36 -1.78
C SER A 156 10.17 23.61 -2.58
N GLN A 157 11.43 23.70 -2.97
CA GLN A 157 11.91 24.67 -3.94
C GLN A 157 12.74 23.95 -4.98
N ALA A 158 12.59 24.32 -6.23
CA ALA A 158 13.34 23.70 -7.31
C ALA A 158 13.82 24.70 -8.33
N LEU A 159 15.05 24.50 -8.80
CA LEU A 159 15.60 25.13 -9.99
C LEU A 159 15.77 24.06 -11.07
N TYR A 160 15.23 24.29 -12.25
CA TYR A 160 15.29 23.33 -13.33
C TYR A 160 15.55 23.97 -14.67
N GLY A 161 16.03 23.16 -15.63
CA GLY A 161 16.17 23.57 -17.01
C GLY A 161 16.42 22.41 -17.95
N GLU A 162 16.00 22.58 -19.19
CA GLU A 162 16.30 21.69 -20.31
C GLU A 162 16.89 22.49 -21.46
N MET A 163 17.86 21.92 -22.15
CA MET A 163 18.51 22.44 -23.34
C MET A 163 18.24 21.49 -24.51
N TYR A 164 17.89 22.06 -25.64
CA TYR A 164 17.59 21.36 -26.89
C TYR A 164 18.62 21.73 -27.93
N PHE A 165 19.28 20.74 -28.50
CA PHE A 165 20.31 20.90 -29.51
C PHE A 165 19.91 20.13 -30.77
N ASP A 166 19.60 20.84 -31.86
CA ASP A 166 19.46 20.25 -33.17
C ASP A 166 20.86 19.94 -33.71
N LEU A 167 21.25 18.66 -33.68
CA LEU A 167 22.57 18.19 -34.13
C LEU A 167 22.65 18.16 -35.66
N ASP A 168 21.53 17.90 -36.30
CA ASP A 168 21.26 18.02 -37.74
C ASP A 168 19.76 18.23 -37.94
N GLU A 169 19.30 18.34 -39.19
CA GLU A 169 17.88 18.57 -39.53
C GLU A 169 16.91 17.51 -39.01
N ASN A 170 17.43 16.33 -38.67
CA ASN A 170 16.62 15.17 -38.25
C ASN A 170 16.95 14.67 -36.84
N THR A 171 17.96 15.24 -36.19
CA THR A 171 18.46 14.71 -34.90
C THR A 171 18.47 15.80 -33.85
N MET A 172 17.78 15.57 -32.72
CA MET A 172 17.77 16.47 -31.58
C MET A 172 18.29 15.76 -30.32
N LEU A 173 19.18 16.42 -29.61
CA LEU A 173 19.65 16.05 -28.28
C LEU A 173 18.98 16.95 -27.24
N THR A 174 18.41 16.34 -26.21
CA THR A 174 17.87 17.04 -25.03
C THR A 174 18.72 16.71 -23.82
N VAL A 175 19.11 17.73 -23.07
CA VAL A 175 19.81 17.62 -21.79
C VAL A 175 19.06 18.43 -20.76
N GLY A 176 18.62 17.81 -19.69
CA GLY A 176 17.88 18.45 -18.61
C GLY A 176 18.47 18.17 -17.24
N ALA A 177 18.27 19.11 -16.32
CA ALA A 177 18.58 18.93 -14.90
C ALA A 177 17.58 19.69 -14.03
N ARG A 178 17.32 19.15 -12.87
CA ARG A 178 16.47 19.75 -11.82
C ARG A 178 17.08 19.49 -10.46
N TYR A 179 17.27 20.54 -9.70
CA TYR A 179 17.67 20.47 -8.30
C TYR A 179 16.50 20.86 -7.41
N ASP A 180 16.15 19.99 -6.47
CA ASP A 180 15.08 20.16 -5.51
C ASP A 180 15.64 20.20 -4.09
N ASP A 181 15.06 21.06 -3.25
CA ASP A 181 15.28 21.14 -1.81
C ASP A 181 13.93 20.93 -1.11
N PHE A 182 13.85 19.94 -0.22
CA PHE A 182 12.63 19.50 0.45
C PHE A 182 12.75 19.63 1.96
N ILE A 183 11.68 20.11 2.59
CA ILE A 183 11.55 20.15 4.04
C ILE A 183 10.18 19.58 4.40
N VAL A 184 10.16 18.48 5.15
CA VAL A 184 8.93 17.90 5.70
C VAL A 184 8.97 18.05 7.21
N ASN A 185 8.06 18.83 7.76
CA ASN A 185 7.88 19.01 9.19
C ASN A 185 6.57 18.33 9.62
N SER A 186 6.65 17.43 10.57
CA SER A 186 5.50 16.70 11.10
C SER A 186 5.43 16.88 12.61
N ASN A 187 4.22 17.22 13.08
CA ASN A 187 3.87 17.21 14.50
C ASN A 187 2.67 16.30 14.66
N ASN A 188 2.88 15.15 15.27
CA ASN A 188 1.85 14.15 15.43
C ASN A 188 1.53 13.95 16.91
N PHE A 189 0.26 13.73 17.18
CA PHE A 189 -0.23 13.25 18.46
C PHE A 189 -0.97 11.94 18.23
N ASN A 190 -0.58 10.89 18.92
CA ASN A 190 -1.25 9.60 18.86
C ASN A 190 -1.66 9.16 20.25
N ASP A 191 -2.92 8.80 20.40
CA ASP A 191 -3.45 8.19 21.59
C ASP A 191 -3.22 6.66 21.56
N LEU A 192 -2.17 6.21 22.24
CA LEU A 192 -1.80 4.78 22.32
C LEU A 192 -2.69 3.97 23.27
N LEU A 193 -3.44 4.64 24.12
CA LEU A 193 -4.20 3.99 25.21
C LEU A 193 -5.70 4.11 25.02
N GLY A 194 -6.17 4.66 23.90
CA GLY A 194 -7.57 4.96 23.66
C GLY A 194 -8.50 3.79 23.98
N ASN A 195 -8.17 2.63 23.50
CA ASN A 195 -8.95 1.41 23.73
C ASN A 195 -8.95 0.94 25.21
N ALA A 196 -7.80 1.01 25.87
CA ALA A 196 -7.69 0.61 27.27
C ALA A 196 -8.32 1.62 28.21
N TYR A 197 -8.16 2.91 27.92
CA TYR A 197 -8.67 4.00 28.74
C TYR A 197 -10.20 4.12 28.66
N VAL A 198 -10.77 3.91 27.48
CA VAL A 198 -12.22 3.89 27.27
C VAL A 198 -12.86 2.73 28.00
N ALA A 199 -12.24 1.55 27.99
CA ALA A 199 -12.71 0.38 28.75
C ALA A 199 -12.74 0.63 30.27
N LEU A 200 -11.90 1.54 30.76
CA LEU A 200 -11.87 1.96 32.16
C LEU A 200 -12.86 3.11 32.50
N GLY A 201 -13.64 3.59 31.53
CA GLY A 201 -14.66 4.61 31.74
C GLY A 201 -14.12 6.01 31.98
N GLY A 202 -12.84 6.28 31.71
CA GLY A 202 -12.16 7.53 32.02
C GLY A 202 -11.99 8.52 30.85
N PHE A 203 -12.67 8.34 29.72
CA PHE A 203 -12.33 9.04 28.50
C PHE A 203 -13.39 10.02 28.00
N ASN A 204 -13.00 11.26 27.78
CA ASN A 204 -13.81 12.26 27.08
C ASN A 204 -13.10 12.69 25.78
N TYR A 205 -13.62 12.25 24.64
CA TYR A 205 -13.06 12.51 23.32
C TYR A 205 -13.08 13.96 22.85
N ASP A 206 -13.84 14.80 23.50
CA ASP A 206 -13.99 16.19 23.08
C ASP A 206 -12.82 17.09 23.51
N LYS A 207 -11.84 16.54 24.23
CA LYS A 207 -10.69 17.30 24.73
C LYS A 207 -9.37 16.53 24.53
N HIS A 208 -8.69 16.85 23.44
CA HIS A 208 -7.35 16.32 23.12
C HIS A 208 -6.30 16.55 24.22
N SER A 209 -6.45 17.59 25.03
CA SER A 209 -5.48 17.96 26.07
C SER A 209 -5.44 17.02 27.27
N ASP A 210 -6.48 16.22 27.46
CA ASP A 210 -6.66 15.41 28.67
C ASP A 210 -6.30 13.93 28.43
N VAL A 211 -5.86 13.61 27.19
CA VAL A 211 -5.53 12.25 26.76
C VAL A 211 -4.06 11.98 26.95
N PRO A 212 -3.67 10.90 27.67
CA PRO A 212 -2.30 10.43 27.62
C PRO A 212 -1.98 9.92 26.22
N GLY A 213 -1.04 10.56 25.57
CA GLY A 213 -0.63 10.18 24.23
C GLY A 213 0.82 10.54 23.96
N ILE A 214 1.35 10.05 22.85
CA ILE A 214 2.70 10.38 22.40
C ILE A 214 2.62 11.58 21.47
N LYS A 215 3.38 12.63 21.84
CA LYS A 215 3.66 13.76 20.94
C LYS A 215 4.97 13.50 20.25
N ASP A 216 4.93 13.51 18.93
CA ASP A 216 6.13 13.34 18.12
C ASP A 216 6.27 14.48 17.12
N ALA A 217 7.42 15.10 17.14
CA ALA A 217 7.79 16.16 16.20
C ALA A 217 8.99 15.71 15.39
N ARG A 218 8.88 15.69 14.08
CA ARG A 218 9.92 15.26 13.14
C ARG A 218 10.18 16.31 12.08
N LEU A 219 11.44 16.39 11.71
CA LEU A 219 11.90 17.20 10.60
C LEU A 219 12.73 16.32 9.68
N VAL A 220 12.31 16.22 8.43
CA VAL A 220 13.06 15.57 7.35
C VAL A 220 13.47 16.66 6.37
N THR A 221 14.72 16.67 5.99
CA THR A 221 15.27 17.57 4.99
C THR A 221 16.04 16.75 3.99
N ASP A 222 15.67 16.85 2.73
CA ASP A 222 16.31 16.17 1.62
C ASP A 222 16.61 17.16 0.51
N ASP A 223 17.68 16.91 -0.23
CA ASP A 223 17.97 17.56 -1.49
C ASP A 223 18.22 16.52 -2.59
N SER A 224 17.92 16.86 -3.82
CA SER A 224 18.05 15.91 -4.91
C SER A 224 18.41 16.60 -6.22
N LEU A 225 19.12 15.86 -7.06
CA LEU A 225 19.43 16.25 -8.42
C LEU A 225 18.88 15.20 -9.40
N SER A 226 17.87 15.59 -10.16
CA SER A 226 17.35 14.79 -11.26
C SER A 226 17.92 15.26 -12.59
N TYR A 227 18.11 14.35 -13.53
CA TYR A 227 18.63 14.68 -14.86
C TYR A 227 17.97 13.86 -15.97
N LYS A 228 18.04 14.41 -17.18
CA LYS A 228 17.52 13.81 -18.40
C LYS A 228 18.53 13.95 -19.52
N LEU A 229 18.73 12.86 -20.22
CA LEU A 229 19.46 12.82 -21.48
C LEU A 229 18.58 12.07 -22.48
N ALA A 230 18.22 12.71 -23.60
CA ALA A 230 17.41 12.10 -24.64
C ALA A 230 17.95 12.44 -26.02
N LEU A 231 18.01 11.43 -26.87
CA LEU A 231 18.35 11.58 -28.28
C LEU A 231 17.19 11.07 -29.11
N GLN A 232 16.68 11.91 -30.00
CA GLN A 232 15.65 11.53 -30.97
C GLN A 232 16.17 11.75 -32.39
N ARG A 233 15.76 10.89 -33.31
CA ARG A 233 16.11 10.97 -34.71
C ARG A 233 14.95 10.57 -35.61
N TYR A 234 14.63 11.44 -36.54
CA TYR A 234 13.73 11.15 -37.66
C TYR A 234 14.50 10.34 -38.70
N LEU A 235 14.10 9.11 -38.96
CA LEU A 235 14.63 8.26 -40.02
C LEU A 235 14.00 8.64 -41.38
N LYS A 236 12.78 9.10 -41.31
CA LYS A 236 11.94 9.69 -42.38
C LYS A 236 10.99 10.68 -41.72
N ASP A 237 10.31 11.51 -42.49
CA ASP A 237 9.36 12.50 -41.98
C ASP A 237 8.32 11.91 -41.02
N ASP A 238 7.91 10.67 -41.29
CA ASP A 238 6.85 9.97 -40.53
C ASP A 238 7.37 8.91 -39.58
N VAL A 239 8.68 8.76 -39.38
CA VAL A 239 9.29 7.72 -38.52
C VAL A 239 10.38 8.31 -37.64
N MET A 240 10.14 8.35 -36.35
CA MET A 240 11.09 8.80 -35.35
C MET A 240 11.47 7.65 -34.40
N ILE A 241 12.74 7.50 -34.12
CA ILE A 241 13.27 6.68 -33.04
C ILE A 241 13.83 7.57 -31.94
N TYR A 242 13.79 7.08 -30.71
CA TYR A 242 14.39 7.78 -29.59
C TYR A 242 14.97 6.83 -28.56
N GLY A 243 15.91 7.35 -27.78
CA GLY A 243 16.43 6.73 -26.57
C GLY A 243 16.60 7.79 -25.52
N SER A 244 16.25 7.49 -24.28
CA SER A 244 16.41 8.43 -23.16
C SER A 244 16.82 7.73 -21.88
N TYR A 245 17.53 8.46 -21.03
CA TYR A 245 17.74 8.14 -19.63
C TYR A 245 17.28 9.34 -18.79
N THR A 246 16.38 9.06 -17.85
CA THR A 246 15.80 10.10 -16.99
C THR A 246 15.80 9.63 -15.55
N THR A 247 16.14 10.50 -14.63
CA THR A 247 15.99 10.25 -13.19
C THR A 247 14.90 11.13 -12.60
N ALA A 248 14.27 10.64 -11.56
CA ALA A 248 13.29 11.38 -10.76
C ALA A 248 13.45 11.01 -9.28
N VAL A 249 13.11 11.94 -8.41
CA VAL A 249 13.18 11.75 -6.97
C VAL A 249 11.87 12.18 -6.32
N LYS A 250 11.42 11.40 -5.34
CA LYS A 250 10.33 11.75 -4.44
C LYS A 250 10.90 11.87 -3.03
N ALA A 251 10.63 12.99 -2.38
CA ALA A 251 11.16 13.25 -1.04
C ALA A 251 10.78 12.18 -0.02
N GLY A 252 11.65 11.95 0.93
CA GLY A 252 11.38 11.21 2.15
C GLY A 252 10.33 11.90 3.03
N GLY A 253 9.93 11.24 4.09
CA GLY A 253 8.88 11.76 4.95
C GLY A 253 8.81 11.08 6.31
N VAL A 254 7.69 11.31 6.98
CA VAL A 254 7.42 10.80 8.33
C VAL A 254 6.26 9.83 8.28
N ASN A 255 6.42 8.67 8.89
CA ASN A 255 5.32 7.74 9.12
C ASN A 255 4.40 8.28 10.21
N ALA A 256 3.14 8.38 9.89
CA ALA A 256 2.10 8.73 10.85
C ALA A 256 1.74 7.49 11.66
N GLY A 257 1.99 7.49 12.96
CA GLY A 257 1.66 6.36 13.81
C GLY A 257 2.48 6.28 15.09
N SER A 258 2.29 5.22 15.84
CA SER A 258 2.90 5.02 17.16
C SER A 258 4.41 4.85 17.14
N SER A 259 5.00 4.44 16.03
CA SER A 259 6.44 4.17 15.92
C SER A 259 7.26 5.37 15.46
N SER A 260 6.62 6.44 14.97
CA SER A 260 7.25 7.71 14.63
C SER A 260 8.53 7.59 13.80
N SER A 261 8.58 6.63 12.90
CA SER A 261 9.73 6.43 12.01
C SER A 261 9.65 7.38 10.81
N THR A 262 10.80 7.70 10.28
CA THR A 262 10.93 8.36 8.98
C THR A 262 11.16 7.32 7.90
N TYR A 263 10.91 7.69 6.66
CA TYR A 263 11.29 6.93 5.48
C TYR A 263 12.13 7.81 4.57
N ASP A 264 13.05 7.17 3.86
CA ASP A 264 13.99 7.85 2.97
C ASP A 264 13.32 8.23 1.64
N GLN A 265 14.01 9.05 0.87
CA GLN A 265 13.56 9.41 -0.48
C GLN A 265 13.51 8.19 -1.41
N GLU A 266 12.63 8.26 -2.39
CA GLU A 266 12.51 7.30 -3.49
C GLU A 266 13.18 7.89 -4.73
N GLU A 267 14.12 7.16 -5.34
CA GLU A 267 14.81 7.53 -6.56
C GLU A 267 14.46 6.56 -7.69
N THR A 268 14.15 7.07 -8.85
CA THR A 268 13.86 6.28 -10.03
C THR A 268 14.78 6.66 -11.17
N GLY A 269 15.42 5.66 -11.79
CA GLY A 269 16.14 5.79 -13.03
C GLY A 269 15.42 5.03 -14.15
N VAL A 270 15.09 5.71 -15.25
CA VAL A 270 14.34 5.14 -16.37
C VAL A 270 15.18 5.18 -17.63
N LEU A 271 15.44 4.01 -18.20
CA LEU A 271 15.99 3.83 -19.54
C LEU A 271 14.85 3.48 -20.49
N ASP A 272 14.66 4.25 -21.56
CA ASP A 272 13.56 4.09 -22.50
C ASP A 272 14.07 4.19 -23.94
N PHE A 273 13.67 3.24 -24.80
CA PHE A 273 13.95 3.23 -26.23
C PHE A 273 12.66 2.96 -27.00
N GLY A 274 12.36 3.81 -27.96
CA GLY A 274 11.10 3.67 -28.67
C GLY A 274 11.12 4.15 -30.11
N ILE A 275 9.99 3.86 -30.76
CA ILE A 275 9.67 4.30 -32.11
C ILE A 275 8.28 4.94 -32.12
N LYS A 276 8.15 6.05 -32.82
CA LYS A 276 6.87 6.69 -33.16
C LYS A 276 6.77 6.78 -34.66
N SER A 277 5.69 6.26 -35.24
CA SER A 277 5.60 6.16 -36.68
C SER A 277 4.19 6.30 -37.22
N ILE A 278 4.11 6.92 -38.38
CA ILE A 278 2.95 6.94 -39.27
C ILE A 278 3.34 6.11 -40.49
N LEU A 279 2.64 5.03 -40.74
CA LEU A 279 2.98 4.05 -41.76
C LEU A 279 1.83 3.88 -42.75
N MET A 280 2.12 3.26 -43.92
CA MET A 280 1.11 2.94 -44.93
C MET A 280 0.34 4.20 -45.42
N ASP A 281 1.07 5.28 -45.73
CA ASP A 281 0.49 6.55 -46.19
C ASP A 281 -0.58 7.11 -45.22
N GLY A 282 -0.35 6.99 -43.92
CA GLY A 282 -1.26 7.48 -42.87
C GLY A 282 -2.28 6.44 -42.39
N ALA A 283 -2.35 5.25 -42.99
CA ALA A 283 -3.32 4.24 -42.60
C ALA A 283 -2.98 3.52 -41.28
N MET A 284 -1.75 3.68 -40.77
CA MET A 284 -1.35 3.05 -39.52
C MET A 284 -0.48 3.97 -38.67
N LEU A 285 -0.89 4.25 -37.45
CA LEU A 285 -0.07 4.87 -36.41
C LEU A 285 0.44 3.77 -35.49
N LEU A 286 1.76 3.70 -35.31
CA LEU A 286 2.39 2.72 -34.43
C LEU A 286 3.41 3.40 -33.54
N ASN A 287 3.19 3.33 -32.23
CA ASN A 287 4.11 3.76 -31.20
C ASN A 287 4.42 2.57 -30.31
N MET A 288 5.68 2.31 -30.02
CA MET A 288 6.08 1.25 -29.10
C MET A 288 7.43 1.60 -28.49
N ASN A 289 7.64 1.12 -27.28
CA ASN A 289 8.90 1.26 -26.56
C ASN A 289 9.19 0.05 -25.66
N ILE A 290 10.45 -0.10 -25.35
CA ILE A 290 10.97 -0.96 -24.30
C ILE A 290 11.57 -0.05 -23.23
N PHE A 291 11.33 -0.39 -21.97
CA PHE A 291 11.85 0.40 -20.87
C PHE A 291 12.34 -0.47 -19.72
N ARG A 292 13.22 0.11 -18.93
CA ARG A 292 13.65 -0.42 -17.65
C ARG A 292 13.65 0.70 -16.63
N ASN A 293 12.97 0.46 -15.50
CA ASN A 293 12.91 1.35 -14.35
C ASN A 293 13.65 0.68 -13.21
N ASP A 294 14.72 1.31 -12.75
CA ASP A 294 15.42 0.94 -11.53
C ASP A 294 14.94 1.91 -10.43
N ASN A 295 14.19 1.37 -9.45
CA ASN A 295 13.65 2.15 -8.33
C ASN A 295 14.43 1.82 -7.07
N LYS A 296 15.02 2.84 -6.45
CA LYS A 296 15.70 2.76 -5.15
C LYS A 296 14.84 3.41 -4.09
N GLY A 297 14.71 2.72 -2.97
CA GLY A 297 13.91 3.25 -1.88
C GLY A 297 12.43 3.40 -2.20
N MET A 298 11.87 2.64 -3.14
CA MET A 298 10.45 2.64 -3.47
C MET A 298 9.60 2.44 -2.22
N LEU A 299 8.56 3.25 -2.06
CA LEU A 299 7.71 3.21 -0.87
C LEU A 299 6.66 2.11 -0.96
N VAL A 300 6.67 1.23 0.03
CA VAL A 300 5.62 0.23 0.23
C VAL A 300 5.02 0.44 1.61
N ALA A 301 3.70 0.64 1.65
CA ALA A 301 2.97 0.78 2.90
C ALA A 301 2.54 -0.57 3.46
N ALA A 302 2.73 -0.76 4.76
CA ALA A 302 2.19 -1.88 5.51
C ALA A 302 1.51 -1.37 6.78
N ILE A 303 0.52 -2.11 7.27
CA ILE A 303 -0.10 -1.81 8.56
C ILE A 303 0.65 -2.60 9.63
N VAL A 304 1.31 -1.88 10.53
CA VAL A 304 2.06 -2.44 11.66
C VAL A 304 1.61 -1.73 12.92
N ASP A 305 1.23 -2.48 13.95
CA ASP A 305 0.68 -1.93 15.20
C ASP A 305 -0.46 -0.93 14.98
N ASP A 306 -1.36 -1.28 14.04
CA ASP A 306 -2.51 -0.46 13.63
C ASP A 306 -2.17 0.92 13.04
N ALA A 307 -0.91 1.15 12.71
CA ALA A 307 -0.43 2.31 12.00
C ALA A 307 0.02 1.94 10.58
N SER A 308 -0.20 2.84 9.63
CA SER A 308 0.38 2.73 8.30
C SER A 308 1.85 3.14 8.36
N ILE A 309 2.75 2.21 8.06
CA ILE A 309 4.19 2.44 8.01
C ILE A 309 4.65 2.26 6.58
N ASN A 310 5.38 3.25 6.08
CA ASN A 310 6.06 3.16 4.81
C ASN A 310 7.48 2.59 5.03
N TYR A 311 7.82 1.63 4.20
CA TYR A 311 9.15 1.04 4.12
C TYR A 311 9.76 1.38 2.76
N ASN A 312 11.06 1.60 2.75
CA ASN A 312 11.80 1.71 1.51
C ASN A 312 12.31 0.33 1.08
N LEU A 313 12.16 0.03 -0.19
CA LEU A 313 12.73 -1.16 -0.83
C LEU A 313 13.16 -0.82 -2.25
N ASP A 314 14.09 -1.59 -2.80
CA ASP A 314 14.50 -1.45 -4.18
C ASP A 314 13.71 -2.40 -5.06
N ALA A 315 13.35 -1.95 -6.25
CA ALA A 315 12.60 -2.74 -7.22
C ALA A 315 13.03 -2.43 -8.66
N GLU A 316 12.93 -3.42 -9.51
CA GLU A 316 13.15 -3.29 -10.95
C GLU A 316 11.87 -3.59 -11.71
N ILE A 317 11.60 -2.80 -12.75
CA ILE A 317 10.49 -3.03 -13.67
C ILE A 317 11.04 -2.94 -15.09
N THR A 318 10.91 -3.99 -15.87
CA THR A 318 11.23 -3.99 -17.30
C THR A 318 9.97 -4.23 -18.10
N GLY A 319 9.77 -3.46 -19.17
CA GLY A 319 8.54 -3.55 -19.94
C GLY A 319 8.67 -3.29 -21.43
N PHE A 320 7.64 -3.75 -22.12
CA PHE A 320 7.37 -3.48 -23.52
C PHE A 320 5.93 -3.01 -23.65
N GLU A 321 5.76 -1.79 -24.14
CA GLU A 321 4.43 -1.22 -24.32
C GLU A 321 4.25 -0.61 -25.70
N GLY A 322 3.01 -0.40 -26.10
CA GLY A 322 2.73 0.29 -27.32
C GLY A 322 1.26 0.52 -27.61
N SER A 323 1.05 1.31 -28.66
CA SER A 323 -0.27 1.55 -29.23
C SER A 323 -0.19 1.48 -30.76
N MET A 324 -1.19 0.84 -31.34
CA MET A 324 -1.36 0.74 -32.78
C MET A 324 -2.78 1.13 -33.16
N ASN A 325 -2.92 2.11 -34.03
CA ASN A 325 -4.21 2.47 -34.63
C ASN A 325 -4.13 2.24 -36.13
N VAL A 326 -4.96 1.35 -36.64
CA VAL A 326 -5.01 0.97 -38.07
C VAL A 326 -6.36 1.34 -38.65
N PHE A 327 -6.35 2.12 -39.72
CA PHE A 327 -7.50 2.44 -40.55
C PHE A 327 -7.60 1.40 -41.68
N LEU A 328 -8.47 0.40 -41.48
CA LEU A 328 -8.70 -0.66 -42.47
C LEU A 328 -9.47 -0.14 -43.70
N SER A 329 -10.24 0.91 -43.50
CA SER A 329 -10.94 1.67 -44.53
C SER A 329 -11.26 3.07 -43.99
N GLU A 330 -11.82 3.94 -44.81
CA GLU A 330 -12.31 5.28 -44.38
C GLU A 330 -13.31 5.20 -43.20
N ASN A 331 -13.98 4.07 -43.05
CA ASN A 331 -15.05 3.87 -42.09
C ASN A 331 -14.72 2.85 -40.99
N THR A 332 -13.56 2.21 -41.07
CA THR A 332 -13.23 1.10 -40.13
C THR A 332 -11.85 1.33 -39.55
N SER A 333 -11.74 1.39 -38.22
CA SER A 333 -10.46 1.45 -37.53
C SER A 333 -10.36 0.44 -36.38
N VAL A 334 -9.13 0.02 -36.13
CA VAL A 334 -8.77 -0.87 -35.02
C VAL A 334 -7.71 -0.19 -34.18
N LEU A 335 -7.99 -0.01 -32.89
CA LEU A 335 -7.02 0.47 -31.90
C LEU A 335 -6.62 -0.69 -31.00
N PHE A 336 -5.32 -0.94 -30.91
CA PHE A 336 -4.73 -1.93 -30.03
C PHE A 336 -3.67 -1.27 -29.14
N ASN A 337 -3.83 -1.39 -27.81
CA ASN A 337 -2.84 -0.97 -26.82
C ASN A 337 -2.42 -2.17 -26.00
N TRP A 338 -1.13 -2.26 -25.64
CA TRP A 338 -0.58 -3.33 -24.85
C TRP A 338 0.48 -2.84 -23.89
N LEU A 339 0.62 -3.57 -22.79
CA LEU A 339 1.69 -3.45 -21.81
C LEU A 339 2.04 -4.85 -21.34
N ALA A 340 3.29 -5.23 -21.51
CA ALA A 340 3.88 -6.45 -20.94
C ALA A 340 5.05 -6.03 -20.05
N ILE A 341 5.04 -6.45 -18.79
CA ILE A 341 6.08 -6.12 -17.80
C ILE A 341 6.56 -7.36 -17.05
N THR A 342 7.77 -7.28 -16.59
CA THR A 342 8.29 -8.08 -15.48
C THR A 342 8.70 -7.12 -14.39
N ASN A 343 8.47 -7.48 -13.14
CA ASN A 343 8.82 -6.63 -12.00
C ASN A 343 9.23 -7.50 -10.81
N GLU A 344 10.18 -7.02 -10.04
CA GLU A 344 10.65 -7.73 -8.85
C GLU A 344 11.24 -6.76 -7.81
N VAL A 345 11.15 -7.14 -6.57
CA VAL A 345 11.88 -6.52 -5.46
C VAL A 345 13.33 -7.01 -5.52
N THR A 346 14.28 -6.09 -5.57
CA THR A 346 15.72 -6.40 -5.72
C THR A 346 16.53 -6.24 -4.44
N SER A 347 15.97 -5.62 -3.40
CA SER A 347 16.62 -5.48 -2.10
C SER A 347 16.30 -6.65 -1.17
N ASP A 348 17.29 -7.07 -0.37
CA ASP A 348 17.09 -8.02 0.75
C ASP A 348 16.38 -7.30 1.90
N THR A 349 15.10 -6.99 1.66
CA THR A 349 14.23 -6.32 2.63
C THR A 349 13.29 -7.34 3.25
N ALA A 350 13.25 -7.37 4.57
CA ALA A 350 12.31 -8.21 5.31
C ALA A 350 11.20 -7.37 5.92
N LEU A 351 9.95 -7.70 5.59
CA LEU A 351 8.74 -7.03 6.08
C LEU A 351 7.91 -7.98 6.94
N ILE A 352 7.13 -7.42 7.84
CA ILE A 352 6.20 -8.22 8.67
C ILE A 352 5.01 -8.64 7.82
N ASN A 353 4.84 -9.95 7.66
CA ASN A 353 3.68 -10.49 6.97
C ASN A 353 2.46 -10.48 7.87
N TYR A 354 1.65 -9.42 7.78
CA TYR A 354 0.43 -9.25 8.57
C TYR A 354 -0.68 -10.28 8.23
N LEU A 355 -0.62 -10.93 7.08
CA LEU A 355 -1.53 -12.01 6.70
C LEU A 355 -1.19 -13.33 7.39
N ASN A 356 0.03 -13.46 7.83
CA ASN A 356 0.56 -14.63 8.50
C ASN A 356 1.54 -14.21 9.60
N PRO A 357 1.05 -13.51 10.63
CA PRO A 357 1.90 -12.88 11.63
C PRO A 357 2.75 -13.90 12.41
N ILE A 358 2.32 -15.15 12.48
CA ILE A 358 3.07 -16.26 13.07
C ILE A 358 3.04 -17.44 12.09
N PRO A 359 3.76 -17.34 10.95
CA PRO A 359 3.75 -18.39 9.95
C PRO A 359 4.31 -19.67 10.59
N ALA A 360 3.50 -20.69 10.63
CA ALA A 360 3.89 -22.04 11.02
C ALA A 360 4.51 -22.20 12.42
N LEU A 361 4.29 -21.31 13.37
CA LEU A 361 4.57 -21.56 14.77
C LEU A 361 3.61 -22.63 15.31
N LYS A 362 3.82 -23.85 14.87
CA LYS A 362 3.32 -25.00 15.61
C LYS A 362 4.19 -25.13 16.86
N VAL A 363 3.58 -25.46 17.98
CA VAL A 363 4.31 -25.75 19.23
C VAL A 363 5.45 -26.76 18.97
N ALA A 364 5.29 -27.65 17.99
CA ALA A 364 6.30 -28.59 17.52
C ALA A 364 7.53 -27.93 16.87
N ASP A 365 7.39 -26.72 16.30
CA ASP A 365 8.46 -26.04 15.59
C ASP A 365 9.31 -25.15 16.52
N LEU A 366 8.91 -25.04 17.79
CA LEU A 366 9.63 -24.28 18.81
C LEU A 366 10.87 -24.98 19.36
N GLY A 367 11.18 -26.16 18.87
CA GLY A 367 12.28 -26.99 19.38
C GLY A 367 12.12 -27.42 20.84
N PRO A 368 13.02 -28.24 21.34
CA PRO A 368 13.03 -28.59 22.76
C PRO A 368 13.31 -27.34 23.59
N ILE A 369 12.39 -27.02 24.46
CA ILE A 369 12.52 -25.90 25.40
C ILE A 369 13.66 -26.26 26.38
N GLY A 370 14.76 -25.54 26.28
CA GLY A 370 15.94 -25.77 27.11
C GLY A 370 17.26 -25.75 26.36
N ASP A 371 17.26 -25.82 25.05
CA ASP A 371 18.45 -25.65 24.20
C ASP A 371 18.75 -24.18 23.83
N GLY A 372 17.99 -23.24 24.38
CA GLY A 372 18.09 -21.83 24.06
C GLY A 372 17.32 -21.41 22.80
N THR A 373 16.61 -22.31 22.16
CA THR A 373 15.81 -22.06 20.93
C THR A 373 14.31 -21.87 21.22
N GLY A 374 13.91 -21.81 22.50
CA GLY A 374 12.52 -21.61 22.91
C GLY A 374 12.02 -20.18 22.72
N LEU A 375 10.71 -20.06 22.68
CA LEU A 375 9.96 -18.80 22.48
C LEU A 375 10.43 -17.64 23.37
N LEU A 376 10.97 -17.96 24.54
CA LEU A 376 11.35 -16.99 25.57
C LEU A 376 12.84 -16.70 25.63
N THR A 377 13.66 -17.46 24.93
CA THR A 377 15.12 -17.31 24.96
C THR A 377 15.67 -16.58 23.74
N GLY A 378 14.78 -16.05 22.90
CA GLY A 378 15.20 -15.41 21.66
C GLY A 378 15.58 -16.43 20.60
N ALA A 379 14.82 -17.56 20.53
CA ALA A 379 14.99 -18.57 19.49
C ALA A 379 15.19 -17.89 18.14
N ALA A 380 16.34 -18.15 17.56
CA ALA A 380 16.60 -17.74 16.19
C ALA A 380 15.79 -18.67 15.29
N PHE A 381 14.99 -18.09 14.39
CA PHE A 381 14.53 -18.82 13.21
C PHE A 381 15.72 -19.22 12.35
N ALA A 382 15.52 -20.15 11.44
CA ALA A 382 16.55 -20.64 10.54
C ALA A 382 17.26 -19.53 9.73
N ASP A 383 16.63 -18.37 9.61
CA ASP A 383 17.16 -17.17 8.96
C ASP A 383 17.91 -16.21 9.90
N GLY A 384 18.10 -16.60 11.17
CA GLY A 384 18.80 -15.77 12.16
C GLY A 384 17.93 -14.69 12.80
N THR A 385 16.64 -14.56 12.45
CA THR A 385 15.72 -13.67 13.13
C THR A 385 15.27 -14.26 14.46
N THR A 386 15.08 -13.43 15.46
CA THR A 386 14.46 -13.86 16.71
C THR A 386 12.96 -13.60 16.64
N LEU A 387 12.16 -14.52 17.12
CA LEU A 387 10.69 -14.44 17.19
C LEU A 387 10.19 -13.09 17.73
N PHE A 388 11.02 -12.37 18.42
CA PHE A 388 10.65 -11.22 19.20
C PHE A 388 11.47 -9.97 18.89
N LYS A 389 12.20 -9.96 17.77
CA LYS A 389 13.10 -8.85 17.41
C LYS A 389 12.53 -7.93 16.36
N SER A 390 11.28 -7.92 16.14
CA SER A 390 10.79 -7.11 15.04
C SER A 390 10.03 -5.86 15.46
N GLY A 391 10.32 -4.92 14.69
CA GLY A 391 9.41 -3.91 14.22
C GLY A 391 8.78 -2.99 15.23
N GLY A 392 9.56 -2.26 15.98
CA GLY A 392 9.04 -1.03 16.58
C GLY A 392 8.30 -1.16 17.90
N TYR A 393 7.95 -2.36 18.35
CA TYR A 393 7.35 -2.52 19.66
C TYR A 393 8.44 -2.51 20.73
N ASN A 394 8.49 -1.45 21.52
CA ASN A 394 9.40 -1.36 22.64
C ASN A 394 8.81 -2.07 23.85
N CYS A 395 9.13 -3.35 24.04
CA CYS A 395 8.72 -4.12 25.20
C CYS A 395 9.29 -3.61 26.52
N LEU A 396 10.17 -2.64 26.47
CA LEU A 396 10.68 -1.95 27.64
C LEU A 396 9.76 -0.79 28.06
N SER A 397 8.79 -0.41 27.21
CA SER A 397 7.78 0.60 27.57
C SER A 397 6.64 -0.04 28.37
N ALA A 398 6.03 0.71 29.27
CA ALA A 398 4.79 0.28 29.92
C ALA A 398 3.74 -0.05 28.83
N PRO A 399 3.00 -1.14 28.92
CA PRO A 399 2.80 -2.06 30.05
C PRO A 399 3.76 -3.27 30.13
N PHE A 400 4.76 -3.36 29.26
CA PHE A 400 5.66 -4.51 29.13
C PHE A 400 6.96 -4.41 29.93
N ALA A 401 7.17 -3.30 30.65
CA ALA A 401 8.34 -3.12 31.52
C ALA A 401 8.61 -4.28 32.49
N PRO A 402 7.59 -5.00 33.02
CA PRO A 402 7.84 -6.19 33.86
C PRO A 402 8.49 -7.34 33.11
N LEU A 403 8.48 -7.33 31.78
CA LEU A 403 9.08 -8.34 30.91
C LEU A 403 10.53 -7.99 30.51
N ALA A 404 11.12 -6.96 31.14
CA ALA A 404 12.51 -6.60 30.90
C ALA A 404 13.45 -7.80 31.06
N GLY A 405 14.15 -8.16 30.00
CA GLY A 405 14.99 -9.36 29.92
C GLY A 405 14.33 -10.59 29.29
N LEU A 406 13.04 -10.57 29.01
CA LEU A 406 12.39 -11.53 28.14
C LEU A 406 12.34 -11.00 26.70
N PRO A 407 12.38 -11.90 25.69
CA PRO A 407 12.13 -11.49 24.31
C PRO A 407 10.76 -10.82 24.21
N CYS A 408 10.72 -9.71 23.50
CA CYS A 408 9.49 -8.96 23.28
C CYS A 408 8.57 -9.74 22.33
N PRO A 409 7.37 -10.12 22.73
CA PRO A 409 6.46 -10.73 21.79
C PRO A 409 6.10 -9.75 20.69
N VAL A 410 6.23 -10.18 19.45
CA VAL A 410 5.86 -9.37 18.29
C VAL A 410 4.35 -9.31 18.22
N ALA A 411 3.81 -8.12 18.34
CA ALA A 411 2.37 -7.93 18.22
C ALA A 411 1.88 -8.21 16.79
N GLN A 412 2.74 -8.04 15.80
CA GLN A 412 2.34 -8.00 14.38
C GLN A 412 2.90 -9.12 13.51
N GLY A 413 3.89 -9.87 13.95
CA GLY A 413 4.41 -11.01 13.21
C GLY A 413 5.93 -11.04 13.01
N ILE A 414 6.36 -11.95 12.16
CA ILE A 414 7.76 -12.23 11.85
C ILE A 414 8.13 -11.59 10.51
N PRO A 415 9.25 -10.86 10.44
CA PRO A 415 9.74 -10.36 9.16
C PRO A 415 10.06 -11.51 8.21
N VAL A 416 9.60 -11.41 6.97
CA VAL A 416 9.88 -12.32 5.86
C VAL A 416 10.55 -11.54 4.77
N SER A 417 11.58 -12.10 4.13
CA SER A 417 12.17 -11.50 2.95
C SER A 417 11.13 -11.40 1.84
N VAL A 418 11.12 -10.26 1.17
CA VAL A 418 10.30 -10.00 -0.02
C VAL A 418 11.15 -9.88 -1.29
N GLU A 419 12.47 -10.15 -1.20
CA GLU A 419 13.37 -10.18 -2.34
C GLU A 419 12.89 -11.21 -3.39
N GLY A 420 12.86 -10.80 -4.65
CA GLY A 420 12.37 -11.59 -5.77
C GLY A 420 10.85 -11.64 -5.94
N ASN A 421 10.08 -11.07 -5.00
CA ASN A 421 8.63 -11.00 -5.12
C ASN A 421 8.21 -9.89 -6.08
N SER A 422 7.05 -10.08 -6.70
CA SER A 422 6.44 -9.07 -7.58
C SER A 422 5.83 -7.91 -6.78
N LEU A 423 5.78 -6.74 -7.40
CA LEU A 423 5.15 -5.56 -6.80
C LEU A 423 3.63 -5.73 -6.69
N PRO A 424 3.02 -5.31 -5.57
CA PRO A 424 1.58 -5.46 -5.35
C PRO A 424 0.74 -4.80 -6.44
N GLY A 425 -0.31 -5.49 -6.89
CA GLY A 425 -1.29 -4.97 -7.83
C GLY A 425 -0.79 -4.84 -9.26
N THR A 426 0.41 -5.27 -9.57
CA THR A 426 0.95 -5.33 -10.94
C THR A 426 0.49 -6.60 -11.66
N SER A 427 0.30 -6.49 -12.96
CA SER A 427 -0.08 -7.60 -13.85
C SER A 427 0.92 -7.67 -14.99
N ASP A 428 1.45 -8.84 -15.28
CA ASP A 428 2.49 -9.02 -16.30
C ASP A 428 2.02 -8.69 -17.72
N LEU A 429 0.71 -8.78 -17.97
CA LEU A 429 0.14 -8.49 -19.28
C LEU A 429 -1.20 -7.77 -19.17
N SER A 430 -1.30 -6.64 -19.84
CA SER A 430 -2.56 -5.91 -20.02
C SER A 430 -2.69 -5.47 -21.47
N TYR A 431 -3.88 -5.58 -22.05
CA TYR A 431 -4.12 -5.05 -23.39
C TYR A 431 -5.58 -4.64 -23.59
N SER A 432 -5.79 -3.76 -24.56
CA SER A 432 -7.11 -3.38 -25.02
C SER A 432 -7.18 -3.37 -26.54
N LEU A 433 -8.28 -3.88 -27.06
CA LEU A 433 -8.59 -3.91 -28.49
C LEU A 433 -9.94 -3.24 -28.72
N SER A 434 -9.99 -2.25 -29.61
CA SER A 434 -11.23 -1.58 -29.99
C SER A 434 -11.41 -1.59 -31.50
N LEU A 435 -12.56 -2.08 -31.95
CA LEU A 435 -13.00 -1.98 -33.34
C LEU A 435 -14.04 -0.86 -33.43
N THR A 436 -13.79 0.12 -34.28
CA THR A 436 -14.74 1.19 -34.58
C THR A 436 -15.19 1.06 -36.03
N GLN A 437 -16.51 1.05 -36.24
CA GLN A 437 -17.13 1.06 -37.56
C GLN A 437 -18.06 2.28 -37.66
N VAL A 438 -17.88 3.06 -38.70
CA VAL A 438 -18.76 4.16 -39.06
C VAL A 438 -19.66 3.73 -40.22
N PHE A 439 -20.92 4.04 -40.12
CA PHE A 439 -21.94 3.79 -41.12
C PHE A 439 -22.47 5.15 -41.59
N PRO A 440 -21.92 5.71 -42.72
CA PRO A 440 -22.41 6.95 -43.26
C PRO A 440 -23.81 6.77 -43.86
N GLY A 441 -24.69 7.72 -43.61
CA GLY A 441 -26.07 7.69 -44.09
C GLY A 441 -26.52 9.09 -44.58
N SER A 442 -27.59 9.15 -45.35
CA SER A 442 -28.12 10.41 -45.91
C SER A 442 -28.61 11.42 -44.86
N ARG A 443 -28.87 10.98 -43.63
CA ARG A 443 -29.37 11.84 -42.53
C ARG A 443 -28.31 12.12 -41.47
N GLY A 444 -27.12 11.56 -41.61
CA GLY A 444 -26.04 11.61 -40.62
C GLY A 444 -25.26 10.33 -40.62
N GLU A 445 -24.40 10.15 -39.62
CA GLU A 445 -23.59 8.94 -39.46
C GLU A 445 -23.90 8.21 -38.18
N THR A 446 -23.75 6.89 -38.20
CA THR A 446 -23.79 6.04 -37.02
C THR A 446 -22.41 5.43 -36.81
N SER A 447 -21.80 5.65 -35.67
CA SER A 447 -20.57 4.96 -35.27
C SER A 447 -20.88 3.88 -34.24
N ALA A 448 -20.22 2.74 -34.37
CA ALA A 448 -20.27 1.64 -33.39
C ALA A 448 -18.84 1.28 -32.99
N ARG A 449 -18.57 1.24 -31.68
CA ARG A 449 -17.29 0.82 -31.13
C ARG A 449 -17.50 -0.36 -30.21
N LEU A 450 -16.86 -1.48 -30.52
CA LEU A 450 -16.75 -2.64 -29.63
C LEU A 450 -15.34 -2.68 -29.05
N SER A 451 -15.23 -2.68 -27.73
CA SER A 451 -13.95 -2.69 -27.02
C SER A 451 -13.83 -3.95 -26.16
N TYR A 452 -12.66 -4.54 -26.18
CA TYR A 452 -12.26 -5.62 -25.29
C TYR A 452 -11.06 -5.18 -24.46
N ARG A 453 -11.09 -5.44 -23.16
CA ARG A 453 -9.98 -5.17 -22.23
C ARG A 453 -9.64 -6.43 -21.47
N TYR A 454 -8.36 -6.71 -21.41
CA TYR A 454 -7.76 -7.80 -20.65
C TYR A 454 -6.74 -7.24 -19.67
N ARG A 455 -6.77 -7.72 -18.45
CA ARG A 455 -5.71 -7.56 -17.45
C ARG A 455 -5.42 -8.94 -16.90
N GLY A 456 -4.16 -9.36 -16.91
CA GLY A 456 -3.70 -10.61 -16.33
C GLY A 456 -3.91 -10.66 -14.82
N GLU A 457 -3.63 -11.79 -14.24
CA GLU A 457 -3.64 -11.98 -12.79
C GLU A 457 -2.64 -11.05 -12.09
N SER A 458 -2.89 -10.76 -10.83
CA SER A 458 -2.00 -9.96 -9.98
C SER A 458 -2.18 -10.38 -8.53
N ASN A 459 -1.22 -10.06 -7.67
CA ASN A 459 -1.36 -10.24 -6.24
C ASN A 459 -1.44 -8.88 -5.54
N SER A 460 -2.37 -8.71 -4.61
CA SER A 460 -2.52 -7.46 -3.85
C SER A 460 -1.53 -7.34 -2.69
N SER A 461 -0.73 -8.37 -2.44
CA SER A 461 0.22 -8.42 -1.34
C SER A 461 1.65 -8.57 -1.86
N ILE A 462 2.57 -7.80 -1.30
CA ILE A 462 4.01 -7.96 -1.58
C ILE A 462 4.57 -9.33 -1.14
N PHE A 463 3.83 -10.04 -0.30
CA PHE A 463 4.19 -11.40 0.16
C PHE A 463 3.72 -12.50 -0.80
N GLU A 464 3.09 -12.16 -1.91
CA GLU A 464 2.50 -13.09 -2.88
C GLU A 464 1.60 -14.17 -2.24
N ASP A 465 0.88 -13.78 -1.18
CA ASP A 465 -0.04 -14.69 -0.50
C ASP A 465 -1.19 -15.10 -1.43
N ALA A 466 -1.44 -16.40 -1.55
CA ALA A 466 -2.48 -16.93 -2.43
C ALA A 466 -3.90 -16.43 -2.09
N ARG A 467 -4.13 -15.99 -0.86
CA ARG A 467 -5.42 -15.38 -0.46
C ARG A 467 -5.63 -13.99 -1.04
N MET A 468 -4.56 -13.35 -1.51
CA MET A 468 -4.53 -11.99 -2.05
C MET A 468 -4.41 -11.96 -3.58
N GLU A 469 -4.56 -13.12 -4.21
CA GLU A 469 -4.54 -13.24 -5.66
C GLU A 469 -5.81 -12.66 -6.29
N ILE A 470 -5.63 -11.84 -7.31
CA ILE A 470 -6.70 -11.29 -8.13
C ILE A 470 -6.62 -11.98 -9.49
N PRO A 471 -7.65 -12.76 -9.86
CA PRO A 471 -7.69 -13.44 -11.15
C PRO A 471 -7.69 -12.46 -12.32
N ALA A 472 -7.28 -12.93 -13.49
CA ALA A 472 -7.33 -12.16 -14.72
C ALA A 472 -8.74 -11.66 -15.02
N THR A 473 -8.84 -10.39 -15.45
CA THR A 473 -10.13 -9.75 -15.75
C THR A 473 -10.32 -9.50 -17.25
N LYS A 474 -11.57 -9.60 -17.69
CA LYS A 474 -11.96 -9.47 -19.11
C LYS A 474 -13.25 -8.66 -19.22
N TYR A 475 -13.24 -7.60 -20.01
CA TYR A 475 -14.42 -6.76 -20.20
C TYR A 475 -14.68 -6.52 -21.67
N TRP A 476 -15.98 -6.58 -22.03
CA TRP A 476 -16.48 -6.18 -23.32
C TRP A 476 -17.39 -4.99 -23.16
N ASP A 477 -17.16 -3.92 -23.92
CA ASP A 477 -17.96 -2.70 -23.90
C ASP A 477 -18.42 -2.37 -25.34
N LEU A 478 -19.65 -1.88 -25.48
CA LEU A 478 -20.22 -1.43 -26.73
C LEU A 478 -20.68 0.02 -26.60
N LEU A 479 -20.32 0.84 -27.56
CA LEU A 479 -20.83 2.20 -27.74
C LEU A 479 -21.38 2.34 -29.15
N VAL A 480 -22.61 2.80 -29.29
CA VAL A 480 -23.21 3.17 -30.56
C VAL A 480 -23.66 4.63 -30.49
N ARG A 481 -23.27 5.46 -31.45
CA ARG A 481 -23.61 6.88 -31.50
C ARG A 481 -24.11 7.25 -32.87
N PHE A 482 -25.24 7.96 -32.94
CA PHE A 482 -25.75 8.61 -34.15
C PHE A 482 -25.53 10.11 -34.04
N THR A 483 -24.97 10.71 -35.09
CA THR A 483 -24.77 12.14 -35.24
C THR A 483 -25.43 12.56 -36.56
N PRO A 484 -26.38 13.52 -36.57
CA PRO A 484 -27.03 13.99 -37.81
C PRO A 484 -26.04 14.76 -38.69
N GLY A 485 -26.39 14.93 -39.97
CA GLY A 485 -25.49 15.54 -40.94
C GLY A 485 -25.17 17.02 -40.70
N ASN A 486 -25.97 17.72 -39.89
CA ASN A 486 -25.67 19.10 -39.45
C ASN A 486 -24.70 19.15 -38.24
N GLY A 487 -24.52 18.02 -37.53
CA GLY A 487 -23.59 17.93 -36.39
C GLY A 487 -24.07 18.56 -35.08
N ASP A 488 -25.23 19.22 -35.07
CA ASP A 488 -25.68 20.03 -33.93
C ASP A 488 -26.04 19.23 -32.67
N TRP A 489 -26.25 17.91 -32.82
CA TRP A 489 -26.57 17.05 -31.70
C TRP A 489 -26.14 15.58 -31.94
N TYR A 490 -26.12 14.79 -30.88
CA TYR A 490 -25.97 13.36 -31.03
C TYR A 490 -26.85 12.60 -30.02
N VAL A 491 -27.15 11.36 -30.37
CA VAL A 491 -27.67 10.36 -29.43
C VAL A 491 -26.74 9.16 -29.41
N GLY A 492 -26.39 8.72 -28.19
CA GLY A 492 -25.55 7.55 -27.98
C GLY A 492 -26.22 6.54 -27.05
N MET A 493 -25.93 5.27 -27.28
CA MET A 493 -26.23 4.18 -26.37
C MET A 493 -24.92 3.48 -26.02
N TYR A 494 -24.73 3.22 -24.74
CA TYR A 494 -23.58 2.42 -24.29
C TYR A 494 -24.04 1.21 -23.48
N ALA A 495 -23.26 0.16 -23.56
CA ALA A 495 -23.36 -0.99 -22.68
C ALA A 495 -21.94 -1.39 -22.23
N LYS A 496 -21.70 -1.35 -20.93
CA LYS A 496 -20.43 -1.77 -20.32
C LYS A 496 -20.59 -3.14 -19.70
N ASN A 497 -19.50 -3.90 -19.70
CA ASN A 497 -19.49 -5.27 -19.18
C ASN A 497 -20.59 -6.13 -19.82
N LEU A 498 -20.55 -6.27 -21.15
CA LEU A 498 -21.58 -7.03 -21.91
C LEU A 498 -21.75 -8.48 -21.43
N ALA A 499 -20.69 -9.10 -20.90
CA ALA A 499 -20.71 -10.44 -20.36
C ALA A 499 -21.48 -10.56 -19.03
N ASP A 500 -21.75 -9.43 -18.37
CA ASP A 500 -22.41 -9.35 -17.05
C ASP A 500 -21.68 -10.13 -15.95
N GLU A 501 -20.34 -10.14 -16.02
CA GLU A 501 -19.48 -10.84 -15.06
C GLU A 501 -19.02 -9.87 -13.97
N ARG A 502 -19.28 -10.21 -12.72
CA ARG A 502 -18.68 -9.51 -11.58
C ARG A 502 -17.30 -10.11 -11.32
N GLN A 503 -16.28 -9.31 -11.54
CA GLN A 503 -14.89 -9.73 -11.41
C GLN A 503 -14.26 -9.05 -10.21
N LEU A 504 -13.42 -9.78 -9.47
CA LEU A 504 -12.66 -9.25 -8.35
C LEU A 504 -11.64 -8.24 -8.88
N GLN A 505 -11.65 -7.02 -8.33
CA GLN A 505 -10.79 -5.91 -8.78
C GLN A 505 -9.70 -5.55 -7.77
N GLY A 506 -9.92 -5.87 -6.51
CA GLY A 506 -8.98 -5.57 -5.44
C GLY A 506 -9.28 -6.37 -4.19
N LEU A 507 -8.23 -6.67 -3.45
CA LEU A 507 -8.27 -7.27 -2.13
C LEU A 507 -7.52 -6.37 -1.15
N ARG A 508 -8.04 -6.26 0.04
CA ARG A 508 -7.44 -5.52 1.15
C ARG A 508 -7.56 -6.33 2.42
N THR A 509 -6.60 -6.16 3.30
CA THR A 509 -6.65 -6.66 4.66
C THR A 509 -7.05 -5.53 5.59
N ALA A 510 -7.99 -5.78 6.47
CA ALA A 510 -8.24 -4.88 7.58
C ALA A 510 -7.08 -4.95 8.59
N SER A 511 -6.95 -3.92 9.41
CA SER A 511 -6.02 -3.95 10.55
C SER A 511 -6.35 -5.09 11.52
N ASN A 512 -5.39 -5.44 12.36
CA ASN A 512 -5.60 -6.43 13.43
C ASN A 512 -6.70 -5.99 14.41
N LEU A 513 -6.87 -4.68 14.63
CA LEU A 513 -8.01 -4.13 15.41
C LEU A 513 -9.36 -4.46 14.78
N GLN A 514 -9.40 -4.65 13.47
CA GLN A 514 -10.59 -5.06 12.72
C GLN A 514 -10.65 -6.58 12.49
N GLY A 515 -9.80 -7.33 13.18
CA GLY A 515 -9.77 -8.79 13.11
C GLY A 515 -9.07 -9.35 11.87
N GLY A 516 -8.23 -8.57 11.18
CA GLY A 516 -7.45 -9.04 10.02
C GLY A 516 -8.30 -9.57 8.87
N GLN A 517 -9.53 -9.09 8.71
CA GLN A 517 -10.47 -9.59 7.70
C GLN A 517 -10.03 -9.19 6.29
N LEU A 518 -10.31 -10.04 5.32
CA LEU A 518 -10.11 -9.74 3.90
C LEU A 518 -11.36 -9.07 3.32
N TYR A 519 -11.16 -7.96 2.63
CA TYR A 519 -12.20 -7.26 1.89
C TYR A 519 -11.92 -7.32 0.40
N GLY A 520 -12.94 -7.70 -0.39
CA GLY A 520 -12.86 -7.72 -1.84
C GLY A 520 -13.74 -6.63 -2.46
N SER A 521 -13.20 -5.89 -3.41
CA SER A 521 -13.99 -5.02 -4.29
C SER A 521 -14.25 -5.73 -5.62
N PHE A 522 -15.51 -5.70 -6.06
CA PHE A 522 -15.93 -6.30 -7.31
C PHE A 522 -16.34 -5.23 -8.31
N SER A 523 -16.19 -5.55 -9.59
CA SER A 523 -16.72 -4.71 -10.66
C SER A 523 -18.24 -4.70 -10.64
N ASP A 524 -18.81 -3.61 -11.18
CA ASP A 524 -20.23 -3.58 -11.47
C ASP A 524 -20.60 -4.66 -12.50
N GLY A 525 -21.80 -5.18 -12.41
CA GLY A 525 -22.40 -5.98 -13.48
C GLY A 525 -22.63 -5.15 -14.74
N ARG A 526 -23.28 -5.73 -15.74
CA ARG A 526 -23.61 -5.01 -16.98
C ARG A 526 -24.42 -3.75 -16.71
N THR A 527 -23.92 -2.62 -17.22
CA THR A 527 -24.61 -1.33 -17.19
C THR A 527 -24.85 -0.83 -18.60
N TRP A 528 -25.99 -0.19 -18.82
CA TRP A 528 -26.28 0.45 -20.08
C TRP A 528 -26.94 1.80 -19.85
N GLY A 529 -26.82 2.69 -20.82
CA GLY A 529 -27.41 4.01 -20.75
C GLY A 529 -27.51 4.70 -22.08
N LEU A 530 -28.24 5.80 -22.09
CA LEU A 530 -28.41 6.70 -23.21
C LEU A 530 -27.69 8.02 -22.92
N GLN A 531 -27.11 8.60 -23.96
CA GLN A 531 -26.44 9.90 -23.92
C GLN A 531 -27.05 10.81 -24.98
N PHE A 532 -27.29 12.05 -24.61
CA PHE A 532 -27.65 13.12 -25.54
C PHE A 532 -26.64 14.24 -25.39
N GLY A 533 -26.18 14.81 -26.48
CA GLY A 533 -25.33 15.99 -26.50
C GLY A 533 -25.77 16.95 -27.57
N PHE A 534 -25.54 18.24 -27.33
CA PHE A 534 -25.77 19.32 -28.23
C PHE A 534 -24.51 20.15 -28.30
N ASP A 535 -24.07 20.46 -29.53
CA ASP A 535 -22.99 21.40 -29.80
C ASP A 535 -23.61 22.76 -30.11
N TYR A 536 -23.21 23.82 -29.37
CA TYR A 536 -23.72 25.19 -29.52
C TYR A 536 -22.80 26.01 -30.40
#